data_0e94618431264e8610c407e183eab39c
#
_entry.id   0e94618431264e8610c407e183eab39c
#
_cell.length_a   1.000
_cell.length_b   1.000
_cell.length_c   1.000
_cell.angle_alpha   90.00
_cell.angle_beta   90.00
_cell.angle_gamma   90.00
#
_symmetry.space_group_name_H-M   'P 1'
#
loop_
_entity.id
_entity.type
_entity.pdbx_description
1 polymer ?
#
loop_
_entity_poly.entity_id
_entity_poly.type
_entity_poly.pdbx_seq_one_letter_code
_entity_poly.pdbx_strand_id
1 'polypeptide(L)'
;MHWGDKPVDRHRSFSSEDSLLAYLQQRGPHSSFHSTAYYKRPMERKMTDKEWLGADLIFDLDGDHLPGVSDADFPSMISLIQEQAWSLWNDFLEPEFDMKREFAQFTFSGHRGFHIHVRDPSLMGLDSYARREIVSYIRGEGLEVNAILSGEQSGWRERIELGIQSVLDKLSAIAESTDASKQNLDDFYGLLNSKSKNGSVKGVSKPRIQSLAEASLSQERIDRLRSDHSLSVFGKDTAIFWDLVKLDKSVVLGTAGETDENVTVDVKRVIRHLGSLHGKCGLRVTEVPFERLDPDNSNSFDPLMEAVAFSGGPNSRVELLRDDVRASLEGTEISGSTGEVFDVSDAMSTFLCLKGWANRVTP
;
A
#
# COMPACT_ATOMS: atom_id res chain seq x y z
N MET A 1 10.29 11.86 -22.44
CA MET A 1 10.57 13.28 -22.60
C MET A 1 10.62 13.91 -21.21
N HIS A 2 11.80 14.19 -20.68
CA HIS A 2 11.92 15.03 -19.50
C HIS A 2 11.52 16.44 -19.89
N TRP A 3 10.44 16.93 -19.34
CA TRP A 3 10.13 18.34 -19.32
C TRP A 3 11.00 18.96 -18.22
N GLY A 4 12.31 19.03 -18.46
CA GLY A 4 13.23 19.62 -17.51
C GLY A 4 12.79 21.04 -17.14
N ASP A 5 12.89 21.38 -15.88
CA ASP A 5 12.88 22.72 -15.28
C ASP A 5 11.78 23.72 -15.69
N LYS A 6 10.68 23.27 -16.31
CA LYS A 6 9.55 24.17 -16.55
C LYS A 6 8.76 24.36 -15.27
N PRO A 7 8.43 25.59 -14.90
CA PRO A 7 7.66 25.88 -13.70
C PRO A 7 6.31 25.14 -13.76
N VAL A 8 5.96 24.51 -12.64
CA VAL A 8 4.65 23.87 -12.49
C VAL A 8 3.58 24.93 -12.59
N ASP A 9 2.62 24.78 -13.53
CA ASP A 9 1.46 25.66 -13.60
C ASP A 9 0.50 25.32 -12.47
N ARG A 10 0.32 26.24 -11.54
CA ARG A 10 -0.46 26.05 -10.30
C ARG A 10 -1.57 27.09 -10.20
N HIS A 11 -2.46 26.89 -9.22
CA HIS A 11 -3.52 27.84 -8.87
C HIS A 11 -4.52 28.04 -10.02
N ARG A 12 -4.86 26.96 -10.72
CA ARG A 12 -5.87 26.92 -11.76
C ARG A 12 -7.20 26.43 -11.20
N SER A 13 -8.26 27.03 -11.67
CA SER A 13 -9.63 26.59 -11.43
C SER A 13 -10.40 26.69 -12.73
N PHE A 14 -11.30 25.76 -12.97
CA PHE A 14 -12.08 25.65 -14.19
C PHE A 14 -13.54 25.64 -13.84
N SER A 15 -14.36 26.32 -14.63
CA SER A 15 -15.82 26.42 -14.42
C SER A 15 -16.59 25.26 -15.02
N SER A 16 -15.95 24.47 -15.87
CA SER A 16 -16.54 23.27 -16.50
C SER A 16 -15.48 22.26 -16.89
N GLU A 17 -15.90 21.02 -17.08
CA GLU A 17 -15.05 19.93 -17.60
C GLU A 17 -14.50 20.26 -18.99
N ASP A 18 -15.30 20.85 -19.87
CA ASP A 18 -14.87 21.24 -21.21
C ASP A 18 -13.72 22.25 -21.16
N SER A 19 -13.78 23.21 -20.25
CA SER A 19 -12.71 24.19 -20.08
C SER A 19 -11.42 23.57 -19.55
N LEU A 20 -11.52 22.58 -18.66
CA LEU A 20 -10.39 21.79 -18.20
C LEU A 20 -9.79 20.94 -19.33
N LEU A 21 -10.65 20.25 -20.08
CA LEU A 21 -10.24 19.40 -21.20
C LEU A 21 -9.51 20.22 -22.28
N ALA A 22 -10.08 21.33 -22.70
CA ALA A 22 -9.45 22.23 -23.67
C ALA A 22 -8.10 22.73 -23.19
N TYR A 23 -7.96 23.08 -21.91
CA TYR A 23 -6.69 23.49 -21.32
C TYR A 23 -5.67 22.36 -21.33
N LEU A 24 -6.04 21.14 -20.94
CA LEU A 24 -5.15 19.98 -20.93
C LEU A 24 -4.70 19.61 -22.35
N GLN A 25 -5.60 19.64 -23.32
CA GLN A 25 -5.27 19.38 -24.74
C GLN A 25 -4.30 20.41 -25.30
N GLN A 26 -4.51 21.70 -24.99
CA GLN A 26 -3.63 22.78 -25.44
C GLN A 26 -2.22 22.71 -24.82
N ARG A 27 -2.14 22.31 -23.54
CA ARG A 27 -0.87 22.32 -22.79
C ARG A 27 -0.08 21.03 -22.92
N GLY A 28 -0.73 19.88 -23.13
CA GLY A 28 -0.09 18.56 -23.16
C GLY A 28 0.79 18.30 -21.93
N PRO A 29 0.29 18.42 -20.70
CA PRO A 29 1.14 18.31 -19.52
C PRO A 29 1.65 16.88 -19.35
N HIS A 30 2.91 16.74 -18.94
CA HIS A 30 3.49 15.45 -18.55
C HIS A 30 2.77 14.81 -17.37
N SER A 31 2.26 15.60 -16.44
CA SER A 31 1.53 15.15 -15.27
C SER A 31 0.46 16.17 -14.89
N SER A 32 -0.71 15.70 -14.51
CA SER A 32 -1.82 16.51 -14.03
C SER A 32 -2.21 16.10 -12.60
N PHE A 33 -2.46 17.10 -11.76
CA PHE A 33 -2.84 16.92 -10.36
C PHE A 33 -4.02 17.83 -10.05
N HIS A 34 -4.88 17.39 -9.13
CA HIS A 34 -5.92 18.22 -8.54
C HIS A 34 -5.73 18.38 -7.03
N SER A 35 -6.28 19.43 -6.46
CA SER A 35 -6.27 19.65 -5.02
C SER A 35 -7.27 18.74 -4.33
N THR A 36 -6.86 18.07 -3.24
CA THR A 36 -7.77 17.38 -2.34
C THR A 36 -8.50 18.36 -1.42
N ALA A 37 -7.98 19.60 -1.32
CA ALA A 37 -8.58 20.68 -0.54
C ALA A 37 -9.49 21.55 -1.39
N TYR A 38 -10.55 22.03 -0.75
CA TYR A 38 -11.55 22.95 -1.29
C TYR A 38 -11.26 24.36 -0.81
N TYR A 39 -11.37 25.33 -1.71
CA TYR A 39 -11.08 26.74 -1.44
C TYR A 39 -12.18 27.63 -2.00
N LYS A 40 -12.51 28.69 -1.26
CA LYS A 40 -13.45 29.71 -1.75
C LYS A 40 -12.84 30.53 -2.90
N ARG A 41 -11.50 30.77 -2.85
CA ARG A 41 -10.74 31.51 -3.84
C ARG A 41 -9.56 30.68 -4.37
N PRO A 42 -9.81 29.62 -5.16
CA PRO A 42 -8.78 28.65 -5.55
C PRO A 42 -7.67 29.24 -6.42
N MET A 43 -7.92 30.33 -7.14
CA MET A 43 -6.94 30.97 -8.05
C MET A 43 -5.93 31.89 -7.32
N GLU A 44 -6.16 32.21 -6.05
CA GLU A 44 -5.23 33.00 -5.27
C GLU A 44 -3.86 32.33 -5.18
N ARG A 45 -2.76 33.09 -5.28
CA ARG A 45 -1.40 32.54 -5.26
C ARG A 45 -0.95 32.18 -3.84
N LYS A 46 -1.31 33.00 -2.85
CA LYS A 46 -0.96 32.74 -1.46
C LYS A 46 -1.97 31.78 -0.84
N MET A 47 -1.50 30.76 -0.18
CA MET A 47 -2.36 29.74 0.43
C MET A 47 -3.29 30.33 1.50
N THR A 48 -2.81 31.34 2.24
CA THR A 48 -3.60 32.08 3.24
C THR A 48 -4.82 32.80 2.65
N ASP A 49 -4.70 33.26 1.42
CA ASP A 49 -5.72 34.07 0.77
C ASP A 49 -6.76 33.22 0.03
N LYS A 50 -6.52 31.90 -0.07
CA LYS A 50 -7.44 30.97 -0.73
C LYS A 50 -8.73 30.70 0.03
N GLU A 51 -8.79 30.97 1.33
CA GLU A 51 -9.92 30.63 2.22
C GLU A 51 -10.28 29.13 2.15
N TRP A 52 -9.52 28.33 2.88
CA TRP A 52 -9.69 26.88 2.97
C TRP A 52 -11.08 26.54 3.54
N LEU A 53 -11.79 25.59 2.90
CA LEU A 53 -13.14 25.18 3.25
C LEU A 53 -13.18 23.75 3.82
N GLY A 54 -12.14 22.96 3.59
CA GLY A 54 -12.06 21.56 3.95
C GLY A 54 -11.17 20.80 2.98
N ALA A 55 -10.95 19.53 3.23
CA ALA A 55 -10.22 18.65 2.33
C ALA A 55 -10.73 17.22 2.42
N ASP A 56 -10.70 16.49 1.30
CA ASP A 56 -10.88 15.05 1.29
C ASP A 56 -9.89 14.39 2.25
N LEU A 57 -10.29 13.31 2.90
CA LEU A 57 -9.37 12.44 3.61
C LEU A 57 -8.81 11.44 2.61
N ILE A 58 -7.49 11.43 2.44
CA ILE A 58 -6.82 10.60 1.43
C ILE A 58 -5.91 9.60 2.12
N PHE A 59 -6.01 8.34 1.72
CA PHE A 59 -5.04 7.31 2.06
C PHE A 59 -4.29 6.94 0.78
N ASP A 60 -2.98 7.07 0.80
CA ASP A 60 -2.08 6.76 -0.31
C ASP A 60 -1.24 5.54 0.06
N LEU A 61 -1.45 4.45 -0.65
CA LEU A 61 -0.69 3.21 -0.50
C LEU A 61 0.25 3.11 -1.69
N ASP A 62 1.54 3.28 -1.45
CA ASP A 62 2.59 3.22 -2.48
C ASP A 62 3.54 2.05 -2.22
N GLY A 63 3.89 1.33 -3.27
CA GLY A 63 4.83 0.20 -3.25
C GLY A 63 6.31 0.58 -3.10
N ASP A 64 6.65 1.80 -2.68
CA ASP A 64 8.03 2.18 -2.40
C ASP A 64 8.56 1.40 -1.18
N HIS A 65 9.63 0.62 -1.40
CA HIS A 65 10.35 -0.10 -0.34
C HIS A 65 9.57 -1.21 0.38
N LEU A 66 8.69 -1.93 -0.34
CA LEU A 66 8.00 -3.09 0.21
C LEU A 66 9.00 -4.18 0.67
N PRO A 67 8.97 -4.61 1.93
CA PRO A 67 9.83 -5.70 2.40
C PRO A 67 9.54 -6.99 1.63
N GLY A 68 10.60 -7.62 1.11
CA GLY A 68 10.49 -8.91 0.43
C GLY A 68 10.03 -8.85 -1.03
N VAL A 69 9.73 -7.68 -1.56
CA VAL A 69 9.40 -7.50 -2.98
C VAL A 69 10.48 -6.67 -3.66
N SER A 70 10.99 -7.16 -4.79
CA SER A 70 11.95 -6.42 -5.59
C SER A 70 11.29 -5.27 -6.33
N ASP A 71 11.91 -4.10 -6.34
CA ASP A 71 11.49 -2.96 -7.17
C ASP A 71 11.44 -3.29 -8.67
N ALA A 72 12.09 -4.39 -9.08
CA ALA A 72 12.11 -4.90 -10.44
C ALA A 72 10.97 -5.89 -10.74
N ASP A 73 10.24 -6.37 -9.72
CA ASP A 73 9.05 -7.23 -9.84
C ASP A 73 7.77 -6.40 -9.70
N PHE A 74 7.39 -5.78 -10.81
CA PHE A 74 6.25 -4.87 -10.82
C PHE A 74 4.90 -5.56 -10.61
N PRO A 75 4.62 -6.74 -11.19
CA PRO A 75 3.35 -7.45 -10.97
C PRO A 75 3.13 -7.82 -9.51
N SER A 76 4.13 -8.43 -8.85
CA SER A 76 4.02 -8.83 -7.45
C SER A 76 3.81 -7.62 -6.52
N MET A 77 4.48 -6.51 -6.81
CA MET A 77 4.30 -5.26 -6.07
C MET A 77 2.86 -4.74 -6.17
N ILE A 78 2.31 -4.69 -7.38
CA ILE A 78 0.94 -4.18 -7.61
C ILE A 78 -0.09 -5.04 -6.88
N SER A 79 0.03 -6.38 -6.97
CA SER A 79 -0.89 -7.30 -6.30
C SER A 79 -0.88 -7.10 -4.78
N LEU A 80 0.29 -6.93 -4.18
CA LEU A 80 0.42 -6.72 -2.74
C LEU A 80 -0.20 -5.39 -2.30
N ILE A 81 0.01 -4.30 -3.06
CA ILE A 81 -0.58 -3.00 -2.71
C ILE A 81 -2.10 -3.00 -2.89
N GLN A 82 -2.62 -3.73 -3.87
CA GLN A 82 -4.06 -3.90 -4.04
C GLN A 82 -4.68 -4.64 -2.84
N GLU A 83 -4.06 -5.74 -2.39
CA GLU A 83 -4.46 -6.45 -1.16
C GLU A 83 -4.48 -5.51 0.04
N GLN A 84 -3.47 -4.66 0.18
CA GLN A 84 -3.41 -3.69 1.27
C GLN A 84 -4.48 -2.59 1.18
N ALA A 85 -4.78 -2.11 -0.03
CA ALA A 85 -5.84 -1.14 -0.21
C ALA A 85 -7.22 -1.72 0.13
N TRP A 86 -7.45 -2.98 -0.25
CA TRP A 86 -8.64 -3.73 0.14
C TRP A 86 -8.72 -3.88 1.67
N SER A 87 -7.65 -4.39 2.29
CA SER A 87 -7.61 -4.59 3.75
C SER A 87 -7.76 -3.28 4.53
N LEU A 88 -7.15 -2.18 4.07
CA LEU A 88 -7.31 -0.89 4.73
C LEU A 88 -8.78 -0.48 4.80
N TRP A 89 -9.51 -0.62 3.71
CA TRP A 89 -10.94 -0.27 3.71
C TRP A 89 -11.76 -1.28 4.51
N ASN A 90 -11.64 -2.56 4.17
CA ASN A 90 -12.51 -3.61 4.66
C ASN A 90 -12.32 -3.92 6.14
N ASP A 91 -11.07 -3.79 6.63
CA ASP A 91 -10.72 -4.18 7.98
C ASP A 91 -10.62 -2.99 8.95
N PHE A 92 -10.49 -1.75 8.44
CA PHE A 92 -10.30 -0.57 9.28
C PHE A 92 -11.30 0.54 9.00
N LEU A 93 -11.31 1.11 7.77
CA LEU A 93 -12.02 2.35 7.51
C LEU A 93 -13.54 2.21 7.63
N GLU A 94 -14.09 1.13 7.07
CA GLU A 94 -15.52 0.85 7.15
C GLU A 94 -15.94 0.36 8.54
N PRO A 95 -15.35 -0.71 9.14
CA PRO A 95 -15.85 -1.27 10.39
C PRO A 95 -15.50 -0.47 11.64
N GLU A 96 -14.37 0.23 11.68
CA GLU A 96 -13.91 0.91 12.90
C GLU A 96 -14.15 2.42 12.89
N PHE A 97 -14.10 3.04 11.70
CA PHE A 97 -14.36 4.48 11.56
C PHE A 97 -15.74 4.79 10.97
N ASP A 98 -16.55 3.75 10.68
CA ASP A 98 -17.89 3.88 10.08
C ASP A 98 -17.88 4.71 8.77
N MET A 99 -16.77 4.67 8.04
CA MET A 99 -16.68 5.37 6.75
C MET A 99 -17.61 4.73 5.73
N LYS A 100 -18.35 5.54 4.99
CA LYS A 100 -19.37 5.05 4.07
C LYS A 100 -18.83 4.96 2.64
N ARG A 101 -19.14 3.84 1.97
CA ARG A 101 -18.74 3.60 0.56
C ARG A 101 -19.25 4.64 -0.40
N GLU A 102 -20.41 5.21 -0.13
CA GLU A 102 -21.01 6.26 -0.96
C GLU A 102 -20.16 7.55 -1.01
N PHE A 103 -19.29 7.77 -0.02
CA PHE A 103 -18.35 8.89 0.00
C PHE A 103 -16.94 8.47 -0.41
N ALA A 104 -16.71 7.19 -0.71
CA ALA A 104 -15.39 6.66 -1.05
C ALA A 104 -15.19 6.58 -2.57
N GLN A 105 -13.98 6.91 -3.01
CA GLN A 105 -13.51 6.65 -4.36
C GLN A 105 -12.16 5.94 -4.28
N PHE A 106 -12.07 4.80 -4.93
CA PHE A 106 -10.84 4.01 -5.01
C PHE A 106 -10.20 4.22 -6.36
N THR A 107 -8.90 4.46 -6.39
CA THR A 107 -8.18 4.71 -7.64
C THR A 107 -6.84 4.01 -7.66
N PHE A 108 -6.51 3.41 -8.79
CA PHE A 108 -5.13 3.04 -9.10
C PHE A 108 -4.35 4.31 -9.46
N SER A 109 -3.19 4.53 -8.85
CA SER A 109 -2.39 5.76 -9.00
C SER A 109 -1.75 5.94 -10.39
N GLY A 110 -1.87 4.92 -11.26
CA GLY A 110 -1.21 4.87 -12.56
C GLY A 110 0.26 4.41 -12.49
N HIS A 111 0.77 3.99 -11.31
CA HIS A 111 2.13 3.47 -11.16
C HIS A 111 2.18 2.30 -10.16
N ARG A 112 2.51 2.55 -8.90
CA ARG A 112 2.79 1.52 -7.89
C ARG A 112 1.83 1.54 -6.71
N GLY A 113 0.74 2.25 -6.80
CA GLY A 113 -0.08 2.50 -5.64
C GLY A 113 -1.56 2.57 -5.93
N PHE A 114 -2.32 2.60 -4.84
CA PHE A 114 -3.74 2.88 -4.84
C PHE A 114 -4.03 4.02 -3.87
N HIS A 115 -5.02 4.84 -4.22
CA HIS A 115 -5.52 5.88 -3.35
C HIS A 115 -6.95 5.60 -2.96
N ILE A 116 -7.29 5.84 -1.70
CA ILE A 116 -8.65 5.87 -1.20
C ILE A 116 -8.98 7.31 -0.84
N HIS A 117 -9.95 7.87 -1.52
CA HIS A 117 -10.46 9.22 -1.29
C HIS A 117 -11.77 9.13 -0.53
N VAL A 118 -11.83 9.74 0.66
CA VAL A 118 -13.07 9.81 1.45
C VAL A 118 -13.55 11.26 1.45
N ARG A 119 -14.70 11.49 0.80
CA ARG A 119 -15.34 12.80 0.61
C ARG A 119 -16.54 13.00 1.52
N ASP A 120 -16.50 12.41 2.70
CA ASP A 120 -17.55 12.58 3.70
C ASP A 120 -17.56 14.02 4.23
N PRO A 121 -18.68 14.75 4.11
CA PRO A 121 -18.78 16.12 4.61
C PRO A 121 -18.46 16.26 6.10
N SER A 122 -18.70 15.22 6.91
CA SER A 122 -18.41 15.22 8.35
C SER A 122 -16.91 15.19 8.65
N LEU A 123 -16.10 14.64 7.73
CA LEU A 123 -14.66 14.46 7.89
C LEU A 123 -13.85 15.57 7.21
N MET A 124 -14.44 16.33 6.29
CA MET A 124 -13.73 17.35 5.51
C MET A 124 -13.05 18.43 6.37
N GLY A 125 -13.61 18.72 7.55
CA GLY A 125 -13.10 19.71 8.50
C GLY A 125 -11.95 19.23 9.39
N LEU A 126 -11.56 17.96 9.32
CA LEU A 126 -10.47 17.42 10.13
C LEU A 126 -9.15 18.12 9.82
N ASP A 127 -8.51 18.63 10.87
CA ASP A 127 -7.17 19.20 10.78
C ASP A 127 -6.07 18.14 10.68
N SER A 128 -4.83 18.58 10.51
CA SER A 128 -3.68 17.67 10.41
C SER A 128 -3.45 16.83 11.65
N TYR A 129 -3.84 17.33 12.84
CA TYR A 129 -3.69 16.57 14.08
C TYR A 129 -4.67 15.39 14.12
N ALA A 130 -5.97 15.67 13.93
CA ALA A 130 -6.99 14.62 13.91
C ALA A 130 -6.72 13.56 12.84
N ARG A 131 -6.24 13.97 11.65
CA ARG A 131 -5.84 13.05 10.59
C ARG A 131 -4.65 12.16 11.00
N ARG A 132 -3.69 12.71 11.75
CA ARG A 132 -2.56 11.92 12.28
C ARG A 132 -3.03 10.87 13.27
N GLU A 133 -3.99 11.19 14.13
CA GLU A 133 -4.56 10.22 15.08
C GLU A 133 -5.20 9.03 14.35
N ILE A 134 -5.90 9.26 13.23
CA ILE A 134 -6.45 8.19 12.40
C ILE A 134 -5.32 7.30 11.86
N VAL A 135 -4.26 7.90 11.31
CA VAL A 135 -3.13 7.14 10.76
C VAL A 135 -2.40 6.37 11.85
N SER A 136 -2.14 6.99 13.00
CA SER A 136 -1.50 6.34 14.16
C SER A 136 -2.33 5.16 14.66
N TYR A 137 -3.66 5.30 14.69
CA TYR A 137 -4.57 4.21 15.01
C TYR A 137 -4.42 3.04 14.03
N ILE A 138 -4.53 3.30 12.73
CA ILE A 138 -4.42 2.26 11.67
C ILE A 138 -3.06 1.54 11.74
N ARG A 139 -1.99 2.27 12.07
CA ARG A 139 -0.64 1.71 12.23
C ARG A 139 -0.42 0.97 13.54
N GLY A 140 -1.37 1.02 14.45
CA GLY A 140 -1.22 0.45 15.78
C GLY A 140 -0.10 1.11 16.59
N GLU A 141 0.13 2.40 16.40
CA GLU A 141 1.15 3.13 17.15
C GLU A 141 0.74 3.27 18.61
N GLY A 142 1.65 2.91 19.52
CA GLY A 142 1.36 2.95 20.97
C GLY A 142 0.48 1.83 21.48
N LEU A 143 0.26 0.75 20.73
CA LEU A 143 -0.52 -0.40 21.19
C LEU A 143 0.09 -1.04 22.45
N GLU A 144 -0.64 -0.94 23.54
CA GLU A 144 -0.36 -1.63 24.81
C GLU A 144 -1.26 -2.87 24.94
N VAL A 145 -0.74 -4.03 24.54
CA VAL A 145 -1.49 -5.30 24.49
C VAL A 145 -2.17 -5.63 25.82
N ASN A 146 -1.49 -5.37 26.93
CA ASN A 146 -2.06 -5.59 28.27
C ASN A 146 -3.33 -4.77 28.52
N ALA A 147 -3.30 -3.48 28.17
CA ALA A 147 -4.43 -2.58 28.36
C ALA A 147 -5.60 -2.98 27.45
N ILE A 148 -5.29 -3.41 26.24
CA ILE A 148 -6.31 -3.83 25.25
C ILE A 148 -6.98 -5.13 25.68
N LEU A 149 -6.22 -6.16 26.08
CA LEU A 149 -6.77 -7.46 26.47
C LEU A 149 -7.52 -7.42 27.81
N SER A 150 -7.16 -6.48 28.72
CA SER A 150 -7.84 -6.29 30.00
C SER A 150 -8.99 -5.28 29.96
N GLY A 151 -9.14 -4.52 28.86
CA GLY A 151 -10.18 -3.52 28.66
C GLY A 151 -11.50 -4.08 28.14
N GLU A 152 -12.47 -3.18 27.94
CA GLU A 152 -13.72 -3.50 27.26
C GLU A 152 -13.45 -3.84 25.77
N GLN A 153 -14.39 -4.55 25.14
CA GLN A 153 -14.24 -4.95 23.73
C GLN A 153 -14.01 -3.72 22.84
N SER A 154 -12.92 -3.76 22.08
CA SER A 154 -12.58 -2.77 21.07
C SER A 154 -12.12 -3.50 19.80
N GLY A 155 -12.13 -2.84 18.65
CA GLY A 155 -11.65 -3.42 17.39
C GLY A 155 -10.23 -3.98 17.51
N TRP A 156 -9.36 -3.33 18.28
CA TRP A 156 -8.00 -3.80 18.57
C TRP A 156 -7.93 -5.10 19.34
N ARG A 157 -8.86 -5.36 20.26
CA ARG A 157 -8.91 -6.61 21.01
C ARG A 157 -9.18 -7.79 20.06
N GLU A 158 -10.18 -7.67 19.23
CA GLU A 158 -10.54 -8.71 18.27
C GLU A 158 -9.38 -8.99 17.31
N ARG A 159 -8.72 -7.95 16.81
CA ARG A 159 -7.52 -8.07 15.96
C ARG A 159 -6.38 -8.79 16.66
N ILE A 160 -6.09 -8.44 17.92
CA ILE A 160 -5.04 -9.11 18.69
C ILE A 160 -5.38 -10.57 18.93
N GLU A 161 -6.64 -10.91 19.19
CA GLU A 161 -7.09 -12.30 19.35
C GLU A 161 -6.92 -13.09 18.04
N LEU A 162 -7.25 -12.49 16.89
CA LEU A 162 -6.98 -13.08 15.57
C LEU A 162 -5.47 -13.23 15.33
N GLY A 163 -4.67 -12.25 15.66
CA GLY A 163 -3.20 -12.31 15.55
C GLY A 163 -2.59 -13.38 16.43
N ILE A 164 -3.09 -13.54 17.66
CA ILE A 164 -2.68 -14.63 18.56
C ILE A 164 -2.95 -15.98 17.88
N GLN A 165 -4.17 -16.18 17.33
CA GLN A 165 -4.53 -17.43 16.67
C GLN A 165 -3.63 -17.67 15.44
N SER A 166 -3.47 -16.69 14.57
CA SER A 166 -2.62 -16.77 13.38
C SER A 166 -1.17 -17.15 13.73
N VAL A 167 -0.59 -16.51 14.74
CA VAL A 167 0.78 -16.79 15.19
C VAL A 167 0.89 -18.19 15.79
N LEU A 168 -0.09 -18.61 16.60
CA LEU A 168 -0.10 -19.97 17.19
C LEU A 168 -0.19 -21.04 16.11
N ASP A 169 -1.03 -20.87 15.09
CA ASP A 169 -1.17 -21.83 13.98
C ASP A 169 0.15 -21.97 13.20
N LYS A 170 0.83 -20.85 12.91
CA LYS A 170 2.15 -20.86 12.24
C LYS A 170 3.24 -21.49 13.13
N LEU A 171 3.24 -21.22 14.44
CA LEU A 171 4.16 -21.84 15.38
C LEU A 171 3.93 -23.36 15.49
N SER A 172 2.67 -23.79 15.55
CA SER A 172 2.32 -25.22 15.53
C SER A 172 2.86 -25.91 14.27
N ALA A 173 2.66 -25.30 13.09
CA ALA A 173 3.19 -25.82 11.84
C ALA A 173 4.72 -25.92 11.84
N ILE A 174 5.43 -24.96 12.46
CA ILE A 174 6.89 -25.02 12.64
C ILE A 174 7.28 -26.21 13.54
N ALA A 175 6.61 -26.36 14.69
CA ALA A 175 6.92 -27.41 15.66
C ALA A 175 6.63 -28.83 15.12
N GLU A 176 5.55 -29.00 14.38
CA GLU A 176 5.12 -30.25 13.78
C GLU A 176 5.89 -30.61 12.50
N SER A 177 6.83 -29.76 12.06
CA SER A 177 7.64 -29.96 10.86
C SER A 177 6.81 -30.22 9.60
N THR A 178 5.70 -29.49 9.42
CA THR A 178 4.85 -29.56 8.24
C THR A 178 5.53 -28.98 7.00
N ASP A 179 4.93 -29.11 5.83
CA ASP A 179 5.47 -28.53 4.57
C ASP A 179 5.66 -27.01 4.66
N ALA A 180 4.82 -26.32 5.43
CA ALA A 180 4.92 -24.87 5.67
C ALA A 180 5.96 -24.48 6.72
N SER A 181 6.55 -25.41 7.44
CA SER A 181 7.44 -25.16 8.60
C SER A 181 8.63 -24.25 8.25
N LYS A 182 9.32 -24.56 7.16
CA LYS A 182 10.51 -23.79 6.75
C LYS A 182 10.12 -22.37 6.33
N GLN A 183 9.04 -22.23 5.57
CA GLN A 183 8.56 -20.93 5.12
C GLN A 183 8.13 -20.07 6.31
N ASN A 184 7.28 -20.58 7.20
CA ASN A 184 6.83 -19.86 8.40
C ASN A 184 8.02 -19.45 9.30
N LEU A 185 9.03 -20.31 9.44
CA LEU A 185 10.23 -19.98 10.23
C LEU A 185 11.05 -18.85 9.58
N ASP A 186 11.19 -18.89 8.26
CA ASP A 186 11.92 -17.86 7.52
C ASP A 186 11.15 -16.53 7.53
N ASP A 187 9.84 -16.55 7.38
CA ASP A 187 8.95 -15.39 7.46
C ASP A 187 9.03 -14.73 8.84
N PHE A 188 8.87 -15.49 9.91
CA PHE A 188 8.97 -14.98 11.28
C PHE A 188 10.36 -14.39 11.58
N TYR A 189 11.41 -15.07 11.13
CA TYR A 189 12.76 -14.56 11.27
C TYR A 189 12.99 -13.26 10.49
N GLY A 190 12.47 -13.18 9.28
CA GLY A 190 12.51 -11.99 8.43
C GLY A 190 11.76 -10.80 9.04
N LEU A 191 10.51 -11.00 9.49
CA LEU A 191 9.69 -10.00 10.14
C LEU A 191 10.36 -9.39 11.38
N LEU A 192 10.88 -10.25 12.28
CA LEU A 192 11.53 -9.81 13.50
C LEU A 192 12.84 -9.05 13.25
N ASN A 193 13.60 -9.42 12.22
CA ASN A 193 14.86 -8.75 11.89
C ASN A 193 14.66 -7.44 11.10
N SER A 194 13.63 -7.32 10.29
CA SER A 194 13.34 -6.06 9.57
C SER A 194 13.10 -4.90 10.54
N LYS A 195 12.46 -5.16 11.68
CA LYS A 195 12.25 -4.17 12.75
C LYS A 195 13.43 -4.02 13.74
N SER A 196 14.39 -4.93 13.75
CA SER A 196 15.57 -4.82 14.65
C SER A 196 16.40 -3.57 14.39
N LYS A 197 16.30 -2.95 13.22
CA LYS A 197 16.92 -1.65 12.94
C LYS A 197 16.29 -0.49 13.75
N ASN A 198 15.07 -0.67 14.25
CA ASN A 198 14.33 0.34 15.05
C ASN A 198 14.10 -0.05 16.52
N GLY A 199 14.74 -1.12 17.03
CA GLY A 199 15.00 -1.24 18.47
C GLY A 199 14.16 -2.17 19.32
N SER A 200 13.36 -3.14 18.83
CA SER A 200 12.46 -3.88 19.73
C SER A 200 12.99 -5.20 20.29
N VAL A 201 13.66 -6.07 19.54
CA VAL A 201 14.17 -7.33 20.12
C VAL A 201 15.61 -7.59 19.70
N LYS A 202 16.55 -7.51 20.67
CA LYS A 202 17.92 -7.95 20.46
C LYS A 202 18.03 -9.49 20.58
N GLY A 203 18.70 -10.12 19.64
CA GLY A 203 19.08 -11.55 19.75
C GLY A 203 18.01 -12.53 19.26
N VAL A 204 17.20 -12.16 18.28
CA VAL A 204 16.32 -13.10 17.58
C VAL A 204 17.17 -14.06 16.73
N SER A 205 16.88 -15.35 16.83
CA SER A 205 17.51 -16.40 16.02
C SER A 205 16.48 -17.47 15.69
N LYS A 206 16.67 -18.17 14.56
CA LYS A 206 15.79 -19.28 14.18
C LYS A 206 15.64 -20.36 15.28
N PRO A 207 16.70 -20.76 16.01
CA PRO A 207 16.54 -21.70 17.13
C PRO A 207 15.65 -21.18 18.26
N ARG A 208 15.62 -19.85 18.52
CA ARG A 208 14.71 -19.29 19.52
C ARG A 208 13.24 -19.33 19.05
N ILE A 209 12.99 -19.09 17.76
CA ILE A 209 11.65 -19.23 17.19
C ILE A 209 11.18 -20.68 17.24
N GLN A 210 12.07 -21.65 16.97
CA GLN A 210 11.78 -23.08 17.11
C GLN A 210 11.47 -23.46 18.56
N SER A 211 12.25 -22.95 19.53
CA SER A 211 11.94 -23.17 20.96
C SER A 211 10.59 -22.58 21.37
N LEU A 212 10.22 -21.42 20.83
CA LEU A 212 8.90 -20.82 21.03
C LEU A 212 7.81 -21.68 20.41
N ALA A 213 8.05 -22.23 19.21
CA ALA A 213 7.10 -23.13 18.52
C ALA A 213 6.86 -24.41 19.33
N GLU A 214 7.90 -25.06 19.85
CA GLU A 214 7.77 -26.23 20.75
C GLU A 214 6.99 -25.86 22.03
N ALA A 215 7.24 -24.68 22.60
CA ALA A 215 6.56 -24.23 23.79
C ALA A 215 5.06 -23.93 23.53
N SER A 216 4.69 -23.55 22.31
CA SER A 216 3.30 -23.27 21.92
C SER A 216 2.43 -24.53 21.76
N LEU A 217 3.01 -25.72 21.71
CA LEU A 217 2.24 -26.97 21.70
C LEU A 217 1.62 -27.31 23.06
N SER A 218 2.02 -26.64 24.15
CA SER A 218 1.48 -26.87 25.48
C SER A 218 0.08 -26.31 25.64
N GLN A 219 -0.93 -27.19 25.68
CA GLN A 219 -2.32 -26.80 25.86
C GLN A 219 -2.54 -25.97 27.15
N GLU A 220 -1.87 -26.32 28.26
CA GLU A 220 -1.93 -25.55 29.50
C GLU A 220 -1.48 -24.09 29.32
N ARG A 221 -0.43 -23.84 28.52
CA ARG A 221 0.04 -22.48 28.22
C ARG A 221 -0.97 -21.72 27.36
N ILE A 222 -1.54 -22.40 26.37
CA ILE A 222 -2.55 -21.80 25.50
C ILE A 222 -3.81 -21.44 26.28
N ASP A 223 -4.26 -22.33 27.17
CA ASP A 223 -5.43 -22.08 28.02
C ASP A 223 -5.17 -20.87 28.95
N ARG A 224 -3.99 -20.76 29.56
CA ARG A 224 -3.61 -19.62 30.38
C ARG A 224 -3.48 -18.31 29.56
N LEU A 225 -3.02 -18.40 28.32
CA LEU A 225 -2.98 -17.23 27.43
C LEU A 225 -4.39 -16.72 27.12
N ARG A 226 -5.34 -17.62 26.87
CA ARG A 226 -6.72 -17.31 26.49
C ARG A 226 -7.63 -16.93 27.65
N SER A 227 -7.55 -17.68 28.78
CA SER A 227 -8.44 -17.47 29.92
C SER A 227 -7.99 -16.37 30.86
N ASP A 228 -6.70 -16.33 31.16
CA ASP A 228 -6.13 -15.44 32.17
C ASP A 228 -5.47 -14.21 31.54
N HIS A 229 -5.48 -14.11 30.21
CA HIS A 229 -4.72 -13.12 29.44
C HIS A 229 -3.27 -13.00 29.93
N SER A 230 -2.67 -14.14 30.34
CA SER A 230 -1.35 -14.20 30.91
C SER A 230 -0.30 -13.94 29.81
N LEU A 231 0.28 -12.75 29.80
CA LEU A 231 1.22 -12.32 28.78
C LEU A 231 2.61 -12.93 28.91
N SER A 232 2.87 -13.68 29.99
CA SER A 232 4.22 -14.22 30.29
C SER A 232 4.34 -15.74 30.12
N VAL A 233 3.36 -16.37 29.42
CA VAL A 233 3.28 -17.85 29.31
C VAL A 233 4.48 -18.48 28.58
N PHE A 234 5.21 -17.73 27.76
CA PHE A 234 6.38 -18.20 27.03
C PHE A 234 7.73 -17.82 27.69
N GLY A 235 7.72 -17.36 28.92
CA GLY A 235 8.91 -17.02 29.69
C GLY A 235 9.84 -16.04 28.98
N LYS A 236 11.10 -16.41 28.75
CA LYS A 236 12.09 -15.56 28.07
C LYS A 236 11.76 -15.21 26.62
N ASP A 237 10.92 -15.98 25.97
CA ASP A 237 10.52 -15.80 24.57
C ASP A 237 9.18 -15.08 24.42
N THR A 238 8.55 -14.69 25.53
CA THR A 238 7.31 -13.93 25.56
C THR A 238 7.35 -12.66 24.70
N ALA A 239 8.46 -11.92 24.75
CA ALA A 239 8.61 -10.70 23.93
C ALA A 239 8.60 -11.00 22.43
N ILE A 240 9.21 -12.12 22.00
CA ILE A 240 9.20 -12.56 20.62
C ILE A 240 7.78 -12.91 20.18
N PHE A 241 7.03 -13.62 21.01
CA PHE A 241 5.64 -13.97 20.71
C PHE A 241 4.78 -12.71 20.50
N TRP A 242 4.83 -11.74 21.41
CA TRP A 242 4.04 -10.51 21.26
C TRP A 242 4.51 -9.63 20.12
N ASP A 243 5.79 -9.62 19.81
CA ASP A 243 6.27 -8.92 18.61
C ASP A 243 5.76 -9.58 17.34
N LEU A 244 5.67 -10.91 17.28
CA LEU A 244 5.05 -11.63 16.15
C LEU A 244 3.56 -11.31 16.04
N VAL A 245 2.82 -11.32 17.16
CA VAL A 245 1.39 -10.95 17.17
C VAL A 245 1.19 -9.52 16.67
N LYS A 246 1.94 -8.55 17.20
CA LYS A 246 1.87 -7.15 16.77
C LYS A 246 2.25 -6.94 15.31
N LEU A 247 2.99 -7.85 14.70
CA LEU A 247 3.44 -7.81 13.32
C LEU A 247 2.60 -8.66 12.38
N ASP A 248 1.67 -9.45 12.93
CA ASP A 248 0.79 -10.25 12.08
C ASP A 248 -0.14 -9.36 11.26
N LYS A 249 -0.34 -9.72 10.00
CA LYS A 249 -1.16 -8.95 9.07
C LYS A 249 -2.63 -8.83 9.47
N SER A 250 -3.10 -9.70 10.35
CA SER A 250 -4.45 -9.60 10.93
C SER A 250 -4.56 -8.52 12.03
N VAL A 251 -3.44 -8.08 12.58
CA VAL A 251 -3.40 -7.05 13.63
C VAL A 251 -3.11 -5.67 13.05
N VAL A 252 -2.06 -5.56 12.26
CA VAL A 252 -1.67 -4.29 11.63
C VAL A 252 -1.73 -4.44 10.13
N LEU A 253 -2.14 -3.40 9.44
CA LEU A 253 -1.89 -3.31 8.01
C LEU A 253 -0.40 -3.57 7.81
N GLY A 254 -0.10 -4.67 7.14
CA GLY A 254 1.23 -5.26 7.10
C GLY A 254 2.35 -4.24 6.94
N THR A 255 3.54 -4.58 7.40
CA THR A 255 4.74 -3.73 7.35
C THR A 255 5.08 -3.13 5.98
N ALA A 256 4.34 -3.47 4.97
CA ALA A 256 4.50 -3.09 3.59
C ALA A 256 3.68 -1.87 3.16
N GLY A 257 2.54 -1.61 3.78
CA GLY A 257 1.71 -0.45 3.45
C GLY A 257 1.98 0.67 4.43
N GLU A 258 3.14 1.30 4.34
CA GLU A 258 3.21 2.67 4.83
C GLU A 258 2.26 3.51 3.97
N THR A 259 0.99 3.63 4.41
CA THR A 259 0.21 4.78 3.99
C THR A 259 1.13 5.97 4.17
N ASP A 260 1.44 6.69 3.08
CA ASP A 260 2.27 7.89 3.24
C ASP A 260 1.49 8.83 4.16
N GLU A 261 1.86 8.79 5.46
CA GLU A 261 1.26 9.63 6.52
C GLU A 261 1.18 11.07 6.07
N ASN A 262 2.22 11.54 5.37
CA ASN A 262 2.28 12.91 4.90
C ASN A 262 1.15 13.23 3.91
N VAL A 263 0.66 12.25 3.15
CA VAL A 263 -0.48 12.46 2.24
C VAL A 263 -1.77 12.62 3.02
N THR A 264 -2.03 11.75 3.98
CA THR A 264 -3.26 11.77 4.80
C THR A 264 -3.32 13.01 5.69
N VAL A 265 -2.20 13.37 6.30
CA VAL A 265 -2.09 14.49 7.26
C VAL A 265 -2.10 15.85 6.58
N ASP A 266 -1.62 15.96 5.34
CA ASP A 266 -1.55 17.24 4.60
C ASP A 266 -2.93 17.67 4.08
N VAL A 267 -3.58 18.57 4.78
CA VAL A 267 -4.89 19.16 4.42
C VAL A 267 -4.86 20.06 3.17
N LYS A 268 -3.71 20.17 2.50
CA LYS A 268 -3.50 21.00 1.28
C LYS A 268 -2.87 20.19 0.14
N ARG A 269 -2.92 18.88 0.24
CA ARG A 269 -2.30 17.96 -0.71
C ARG A 269 -2.87 18.12 -2.11
N VAL A 270 -2.04 17.80 -3.10
CA VAL A 270 -2.48 17.54 -4.46
C VAL A 270 -2.28 16.07 -4.78
N ILE A 271 -3.22 15.49 -5.48
CA ILE A 271 -3.22 14.08 -5.91
C ILE A 271 -3.34 14.01 -7.44
N ARG A 272 -2.92 12.90 -8.05
CA ARG A 272 -3.02 12.73 -9.49
C ARG A 272 -4.46 12.82 -9.97
N HIS A 273 -4.62 13.51 -11.09
CA HIS A 273 -5.92 13.65 -11.73
C HIS A 273 -6.34 12.32 -12.36
N LEU A 274 -7.59 11.90 -12.07
CA LEU A 274 -8.20 10.71 -12.65
C LEU A 274 -8.16 10.78 -14.19
N GLY A 275 -7.88 9.66 -14.85
CA GLY A 275 -7.74 9.58 -16.31
C GLY A 275 -6.41 10.08 -16.85
N SER A 276 -5.56 10.75 -16.04
CA SER A 276 -4.24 11.18 -16.48
C SER A 276 -3.23 10.04 -16.55
N LEU A 277 -2.19 10.21 -17.37
CA LEU A 277 -1.10 9.25 -17.46
C LEU A 277 -0.03 9.51 -16.41
N HIS A 278 0.51 8.42 -15.86
CA HIS A 278 1.64 8.51 -14.95
C HIS A 278 2.96 8.61 -15.73
N GLY A 279 3.69 9.72 -15.60
CA GLY A 279 4.88 10.00 -16.38
C GLY A 279 6.06 9.03 -16.20
N LYS A 280 6.07 8.21 -15.12
CA LYS A 280 7.14 7.22 -14.88
C LYS A 280 6.89 5.85 -15.52
N CYS A 281 5.69 5.58 -16.06
CA CYS A 281 5.39 4.28 -16.65
C CYS A 281 4.34 4.32 -17.77
N GLY A 282 3.60 5.43 -17.93
CA GLY A 282 2.61 5.57 -18.98
C GLY A 282 1.26 4.90 -18.71
N LEU A 283 1.07 4.28 -17.54
CA LEU A 283 -0.23 3.75 -17.15
C LEU A 283 -1.18 4.89 -16.73
N ARG A 284 -2.47 4.64 -16.86
CA ARG A 284 -3.54 5.60 -16.59
C ARG A 284 -3.98 5.53 -15.13
N VAL A 285 -4.17 6.68 -14.50
CA VAL A 285 -4.88 6.77 -13.22
C VAL A 285 -6.32 6.34 -13.45
N THR A 286 -6.73 5.24 -12.83
CA THR A 286 -7.99 4.56 -13.14
C THR A 286 -8.82 4.41 -11.88
N GLU A 287 -10.11 4.76 -11.96
CA GLU A 287 -11.06 4.49 -10.89
C GLU A 287 -11.38 3.00 -10.84
N VAL A 288 -11.43 2.46 -9.63
CA VAL A 288 -11.65 1.04 -9.37
C VAL A 288 -12.94 0.90 -8.58
N PRO A 289 -13.96 0.22 -9.10
CA PRO A 289 -15.13 -0.15 -8.30
C PRO A 289 -14.71 -0.94 -7.07
N PHE A 290 -15.32 -0.65 -5.92
CA PHE A 290 -14.94 -1.26 -4.64
C PHE A 290 -14.87 -2.78 -4.70
N GLU A 291 -15.87 -3.43 -5.28
CA GLU A 291 -15.95 -4.90 -5.39
C GLU A 291 -14.81 -5.48 -6.23
N ARG A 292 -14.24 -4.68 -7.12
CA ARG A 292 -13.11 -5.07 -7.98
C ARG A 292 -11.75 -4.77 -7.36
N LEU A 293 -11.72 -4.06 -6.24
CA LEU A 293 -10.51 -3.87 -5.45
C LEU A 293 -10.13 -5.15 -4.71
N ASP A 294 -11.12 -5.99 -4.38
CA ASP A 294 -10.93 -7.30 -3.74
C ASP A 294 -10.06 -8.22 -4.61
N PRO A 295 -8.87 -8.62 -4.15
CA PRO A 295 -7.98 -9.49 -4.92
C PRO A 295 -8.56 -10.90 -5.15
N ASP A 296 -9.44 -11.37 -4.27
CA ASP A 296 -10.07 -12.69 -4.34
C ASP A 296 -11.33 -12.70 -5.24
N ASN A 297 -11.77 -11.53 -5.70
CA ASN A 297 -12.89 -11.42 -6.62
C ASN A 297 -12.49 -11.97 -8.00
N SER A 298 -13.32 -12.85 -8.58
CA SER A 298 -13.09 -13.41 -9.93
C SER A 298 -12.99 -12.34 -11.04
N ASN A 299 -13.52 -11.14 -10.80
CA ASN A 299 -13.42 -9.96 -11.67
C ASN A 299 -12.62 -8.85 -11.00
N SER A 300 -11.56 -9.21 -10.25
CA SER A 300 -10.66 -8.23 -9.63
C SER A 300 -10.05 -7.31 -10.67
N PHE A 301 -9.80 -6.06 -10.29
CA PHE A 301 -9.19 -5.08 -11.18
C PHE A 301 -7.73 -5.46 -11.44
N ASP A 302 -7.37 -5.55 -12.71
CA ASP A 302 -5.99 -5.77 -13.13
C ASP A 302 -5.41 -4.50 -13.77
N PRO A 303 -4.60 -3.72 -13.05
CA PRO A 303 -3.98 -2.52 -13.58
C PRO A 303 -3.09 -2.76 -14.80
N LEU A 304 -2.50 -3.95 -14.92
CA LEU A 304 -1.58 -4.31 -16.00
C LEU A 304 -2.31 -4.64 -17.31
N MET A 305 -3.62 -4.86 -17.23
CA MET A 305 -4.51 -5.03 -18.36
C MET A 305 -5.34 -3.77 -18.64
N GLU A 306 -5.94 -3.18 -17.61
CA GLU A 306 -7.02 -2.20 -17.76
C GLU A 306 -6.53 -0.74 -17.70
N ALA A 307 -5.37 -0.48 -17.08
CA ALA A 307 -4.80 0.87 -17.02
C ALA A 307 -3.83 1.17 -18.18
N VAL A 308 -3.65 0.25 -19.12
CA VAL A 308 -2.79 0.46 -20.28
C VAL A 308 -3.42 1.50 -21.21
N ALA A 309 -2.64 2.54 -21.54
CA ALA A 309 -3.11 3.66 -22.36
C ALA A 309 -2.62 3.60 -23.81
N PHE A 310 -1.52 2.91 -24.07
CA PHE A 310 -0.89 2.79 -25.39
C PHE A 310 -1.02 1.35 -25.86
N SER A 311 -2.07 1.03 -26.59
CA SER A 311 -2.28 -0.29 -27.18
C SER A 311 -2.31 -0.21 -28.71
N GLY A 312 -1.94 -1.31 -29.38
CA GLY A 312 -2.10 -1.47 -30.83
C GLY A 312 -1.05 -0.79 -31.70
N GLY A 313 0.07 -0.32 -31.16
CA GLY A 313 1.23 0.15 -31.91
C GLY A 313 2.09 -1.00 -32.45
N PRO A 314 3.08 -0.70 -33.34
CA PRO A 314 4.01 -1.70 -33.83
C PRO A 314 4.93 -2.20 -32.71
N ASN A 315 5.36 -3.47 -32.83
CA ASN A 315 6.36 -4.01 -31.92
C ASN A 315 7.68 -3.22 -32.01
N SER A 316 8.36 -3.14 -30.89
CA SER A 316 9.66 -2.49 -30.75
C SER A 316 10.64 -3.44 -30.08
N ARG A 317 11.90 -3.37 -30.48
CA ARG A 317 12.98 -4.07 -29.78
C ARG A 317 13.49 -3.22 -28.65
N VAL A 318 13.64 -3.83 -27.47
CA VAL A 318 14.16 -3.18 -26.27
C VAL A 318 15.30 -4.00 -25.68
N GLU A 319 16.33 -3.32 -25.17
CA GLU A 319 17.43 -3.90 -24.43
C GLU A 319 17.30 -3.51 -22.97
N LEU A 320 17.33 -4.49 -22.06
CA LEU A 320 17.22 -4.25 -20.63
C LEU A 320 18.48 -3.60 -20.08
N LEU A 321 18.29 -2.64 -19.18
CA LEU A 321 19.35 -1.88 -18.47
C LEU A 321 19.49 -2.29 -17.01
N ARG A 322 18.71 -3.24 -16.54
CA ARG A 322 18.60 -3.63 -15.15
C ARG A 322 18.46 -5.16 -15.03
N ASP A 323 19.00 -5.72 -13.95
CA ASP A 323 18.88 -7.14 -13.63
C ASP A 323 17.54 -7.43 -12.94
N ASP A 324 17.12 -8.70 -13.00
CA ASP A 324 15.94 -9.26 -12.35
C ASP A 324 14.63 -8.54 -12.70
N VAL A 325 14.52 -7.97 -13.90
CA VAL A 325 13.29 -7.30 -14.36
C VAL A 325 12.18 -8.33 -14.55
N ARG A 326 11.04 -8.08 -13.93
CA ARG A 326 9.77 -8.77 -14.19
C ARG A 326 8.69 -7.73 -14.49
N ALA A 327 8.09 -7.82 -15.65
CA ALA A 327 7.03 -6.95 -16.11
C ALA A 327 5.95 -7.74 -16.84
N SER A 328 4.70 -7.33 -16.67
CA SER A 328 3.55 -7.86 -17.40
C SER A 328 2.69 -6.70 -17.87
N LEU A 329 2.28 -6.70 -19.12
CA LEU A 329 1.27 -5.78 -19.67
C LEU A 329 0.48 -6.49 -20.78
N GLU A 330 -0.83 -6.28 -20.79
CA GLU A 330 -1.74 -6.85 -21.80
C GLU A 330 -1.54 -8.37 -22.00
N GLY A 331 -1.28 -9.09 -20.90
CA GLY A 331 -1.05 -10.54 -20.93
C GLY A 331 0.32 -10.97 -21.48
N THR A 332 1.18 -10.02 -21.82
CA THR A 332 2.57 -10.30 -22.22
C THR A 332 3.48 -10.13 -21.03
N GLU A 333 4.19 -11.20 -20.67
CA GLU A 333 5.17 -11.19 -19.60
C GLU A 333 6.58 -11.18 -20.17
N ILE A 334 7.48 -10.43 -19.51
CA ILE A 334 8.92 -10.50 -19.72
C ILE A 334 9.62 -10.69 -18.38
N SER A 335 10.72 -11.47 -18.44
CA SER A 335 11.65 -11.63 -17.33
C SER A 335 13.05 -11.70 -17.91
N GLY A 336 13.97 -10.90 -17.38
CA GLY A 336 15.34 -10.88 -17.91
C GLY A 336 16.26 -9.94 -17.15
N SER A 337 17.52 -9.90 -17.60
CA SER A 337 18.61 -9.15 -16.99
C SER A 337 19.29 -8.20 -17.99
N THR A 338 20.18 -7.37 -17.48
CA THR A 338 20.91 -6.35 -18.24
C THR A 338 21.53 -6.92 -19.52
N GLY A 339 21.28 -6.24 -20.65
CA GLY A 339 21.80 -6.59 -21.98
C GLY A 339 20.91 -7.57 -22.76
N GLU A 340 19.90 -8.16 -22.15
CA GLU A 340 18.95 -9.00 -22.87
C GLU A 340 18.00 -8.15 -23.74
N VAL A 341 17.70 -8.66 -24.94
CA VAL A 341 16.91 -7.96 -25.93
C VAL A 341 15.59 -8.69 -26.16
N PHE A 342 14.49 -7.94 -26.10
CA PHE A 342 13.13 -8.44 -26.28
C PHE A 342 12.42 -7.71 -27.42
N ASP A 343 11.57 -8.43 -28.15
CA ASP A 343 10.62 -7.88 -29.11
C ASP A 343 9.26 -7.77 -28.41
N VAL A 344 8.81 -6.55 -28.15
CA VAL A 344 7.66 -6.28 -27.27
C VAL A 344 6.69 -5.31 -27.92
N SER A 345 5.44 -5.28 -27.43
CA SER A 345 4.44 -4.30 -27.86
C SER A 345 4.88 -2.86 -27.58
N ASP A 346 4.29 -1.89 -28.28
CA ASP A 346 4.58 -0.47 -28.04
C ASP A 346 4.24 -0.04 -26.60
N ALA A 347 3.17 -0.61 -26.02
CA ALA A 347 2.81 -0.41 -24.62
C ALA A 347 3.93 -0.86 -23.67
N MET A 348 4.40 -2.10 -23.81
CA MET A 348 5.48 -2.67 -22.98
C MET A 348 6.79 -1.90 -23.20
N SER A 349 7.14 -1.58 -24.44
CA SER A 349 8.32 -0.78 -24.76
C SER A 349 8.26 0.60 -24.09
N THR A 350 7.12 1.27 -24.16
CA THR A 350 6.90 2.57 -23.55
C THR A 350 7.01 2.48 -22.02
N PHE A 351 6.37 1.47 -21.43
CA PHE A 351 6.44 1.22 -19.99
C PHE A 351 7.89 1.03 -19.52
N LEU A 352 8.63 0.12 -20.13
CA LEU A 352 10.01 -0.21 -19.75
C LEU A 352 10.95 0.99 -19.89
N CYS A 353 10.82 1.75 -21.00
CA CYS A 353 11.63 2.93 -21.23
C CYS A 353 11.32 4.06 -20.23
N LEU A 354 10.04 4.29 -19.91
CA LEU A 354 9.65 5.29 -18.91
C LEU A 354 10.08 4.91 -17.49
N LYS A 355 10.09 3.60 -17.17
CA LYS A 355 10.67 3.08 -15.93
C LYS A 355 12.19 3.22 -15.87
N GLY A 356 12.86 3.50 -16.99
CA GLY A 356 14.32 3.46 -17.10
C GLY A 356 14.88 2.03 -17.02
N TRP A 357 14.08 1.03 -17.31
CA TRP A 357 14.46 -0.39 -17.28
C TRP A 357 14.98 -0.91 -18.61
N ALA A 358 14.70 -0.21 -19.69
CA ALA A 358 15.18 -0.56 -21.02
C ALA A 358 15.39 0.66 -21.91
N ASN A 359 16.17 0.46 -22.96
CA ASN A 359 16.25 1.37 -24.11
C ASN A 359 15.67 0.71 -25.35
N ARG A 360 15.03 1.50 -26.23
CA ARG A 360 14.70 1.05 -27.58
C ARG A 360 15.98 0.86 -28.37
N VAL A 361 16.08 -0.30 -29.04
CA VAL A 361 17.20 -0.63 -29.93
C VAL A 361 16.73 -0.45 -31.36
N THR A 362 17.47 0.34 -32.12
CA THR A 362 17.23 0.47 -33.57
C THR A 362 17.64 -0.84 -34.25
N PRO A 363 16.85 -1.35 -35.22
CA PRO A 363 17.19 -2.57 -35.97
C PRO A 363 18.52 -2.46 -36.67
#